data_c11643a4e4a7f7b730c165f9475ae262
#
_entry.id   c11643a4e4a7f7b730c165f9475ae262
#
_cell.length_a   1.000
_cell.length_b   1.000
_cell.length_c   1.000
_cell.angle_alpha   90.00
_cell.angle_beta   90.00
_cell.angle_gamma   90.00
#
_symmetry.space_group_name_H-M   'P 1'
#
loop_
_entity.id
_entity.type
_entity.pdbx_description
1 polymer ?
#
loop_
_entity_poly.entity_id
_entity_poly.type
_entity_poly.pdbx_seq_one_letter_code
_entity_poly.pdbx_strand_id
1 'polypeptide(L)'
;MKDFLHSIKRHILTGVSYMIPFTIAGAVIMGIARVGGMLYGVTDIWDASHATATGLIPFFNTLDGLGGLCLGLMLPVFSGFIAYSISDRPALVAGFVGGMLANNLGTGFLGALASGLIAGYIVYWLANTIRLPESASSIVPVFILPVFGTLFTLLIMQYVIGGPFEALNTGLINWMTEMSSGSSALVLALVVGAMVGADLGGPINKAAVVTAMALVSEGLFLANTAAQVAIIIPTLGYGIATLVKKTKFSEELREAGKASFIMGLVGISEGAIPFTLVDPVRMIPVNMIGCAVGAATAVTLGAVNQIPISGMYGWLLVEKWPVYVLGIFVGAFIVAAGAIFLGKNFDSDDIESVA
;
A
#
# COMPACT_ATOMS: atom_id res chain seq x y z
N MET A 1 -27.00 -3.23 -11.27
CA MET A 1 -26.19 -2.22 -10.55
C MET A 1 -25.24 -2.84 -9.52
N LYS A 2 -25.70 -3.77 -8.65
CA LYS A 2 -24.80 -4.48 -7.69
C LYS A 2 -23.69 -5.25 -8.39
N ASP A 3 -23.99 -6.00 -9.45
CA ASP A 3 -23.02 -6.80 -10.20
C ASP A 3 -21.97 -5.92 -10.91
N PHE A 4 -22.38 -4.76 -11.43
CA PHE A 4 -21.48 -3.79 -12.06
C PHE A 4 -20.49 -3.19 -11.04
N LEU A 5 -20.98 -2.77 -9.88
CA LEU A 5 -20.12 -2.24 -8.81
C LEU A 5 -19.15 -3.32 -8.29
N HIS A 6 -19.61 -4.57 -8.19
CA HIS A 6 -18.77 -5.70 -7.80
C HIS A 6 -17.68 -5.98 -8.85
N SER A 7 -18.01 -5.86 -10.12
CA SER A 7 -17.04 -5.99 -11.23
C SER A 7 -15.97 -4.90 -11.18
N ILE A 8 -16.38 -3.62 -11.02
CA ILE A 8 -15.43 -2.50 -10.87
C ILE A 8 -14.49 -2.73 -9.69
N LYS A 9 -15.02 -3.11 -8.53
CA LYS A 9 -14.18 -3.41 -7.35
C LYS A 9 -13.13 -4.48 -7.66
N ARG A 10 -13.50 -5.55 -8.36
CA ARG A 10 -12.58 -6.63 -8.77
C ARG A 10 -11.48 -6.10 -9.69
N HIS A 11 -11.81 -5.27 -10.67
CA HIS A 11 -10.82 -4.69 -11.60
C HIS A 11 -9.85 -3.76 -10.87
N ILE A 12 -10.33 -2.92 -9.96
CA ILE A 12 -9.48 -2.07 -9.12
C ILE A 12 -8.53 -2.90 -8.27
N LEU A 13 -9.03 -3.95 -7.59
CA LEU A 13 -8.20 -4.83 -6.77
C LEU A 13 -7.14 -5.58 -7.59
N THR A 14 -7.45 -5.93 -8.84
CA THR A 14 -6.45 -6.49 -9.76
C THR A 14 -5.33 -5.49 -10.01
N GLY A 15 -5.65 -4.25 -10.39
CA GLY A 15 -4.64 -3.20 -10.58
C GLY A 15 -3.76 -3.00 -9.34
N VAL A 16 -4.38 -2.93 -8.15
CA VAL A 16 -3.65 -2.81 -6.88
C VAL A 16 -2.70 -3.98 -6.66
N SER A 17 -3.15 -5.22 -6.89
CA SER A 17 -2.33 -6.42 -6.64
C SER A 17 -1.06 -6.44 -7.50
N TYR A 18 -1.14 -5.95 -8.74
CA TYR A 18 0.03 -5.84 -9.62
C TYR A 18 0.89 -4.61 -9.33
N MET A 19 0.33 -3.54 -8.77
CA MET A 19 1.07 -2.34 -8.37
C MET A 19 1.98 -2.60 -7.16
N ILE A 20 1.54 -3.39 -6.19
CA ILE A 20 2.24 -3.64 -4.91
C ILE A 20 3.70 -4.12 -5.12
N PRO A 21 4.01 -5.13 -5.96
CA PRO A 21 5.40 -5.56 -6.16
C PRO A 21 6.32 -4.46 -6.67
N PHE A 22 5.84 -3.58 -7.55
CA PHE A 22 6.62 -2.44 -8.06
C PHE A 22 6.93 -1.44 -6.95
N THR A 23 5.94 -1.16 -6.11
CA THR A 23 6.10 -0.27 -4.96
C THR A 23 7.10 -0.83 -3.96
N ILE A 24 6.99 -2.12 -3.62
CA ILE A 24 7.91 -2.78 -2.68
C ILE A 24 9.34 -2.81 -3.25
N ALA A 25 9.51 -3.21 -4.51
CA ALA A 25 10.82 -3.26 -5.14
C ALA A 25 11.49 -1.88 -5.15
N GLY A 26 10.77 -0.85 -5.59
CA GLY A 26 11.28 0.52 -5.60
C GLY A 26 11.66 1.01 -4.21
N ALA A 27 10.77 0.80 -3.25
CA ALA A 27 10.98 1.19 -1.86
C ALA A 27 12.20 0.50 -1.22
N VAL A 28 12.38 -0.80 -1.44
CA VAL A 28 13.54 -1.55 -0.91
C VAL A 28 14.84 -1.09 -1.55
N ILE A 29 14.86 -0.87 -2.88
CA ILE A 29 16.05 -0.38 -3.60
C ILE A 29 16.45 1.01 -3.09
N MET A 30 15.49 1.93 -2.97
CA MET A 30 15.73 3.25 -2.39
C MET A 30 16.18 3.15 -0.93
N GLY A 31 15.60 2.22 -0.18
CA GLY A 31 16.00 1.94 1.19
C GLY A 31 17.47 1.57 1.32
N ILE A 32 17.93 0.63 0.50
CA ILE A 32 19.35 0.23 0.46
C ILE A 32 20.23 1.41 0.09
N ALA A 33 19.83 2.21 -0.89
CA ALA A 33 20.56 3.40 -1.32
C ALA A 33 20.71 4.42 -0.18
N ARG A 34 19.63 4.74 0.52
CA ARG A 34 19.60 5.73 1.61
C ARG A 34 20.41 5.25 2.83
N VAL A 35 20.27 3.99 3.23
CA VAL A 35 21.10 3.40 4.30
C VAL A 35 22.57 3.42 3.89
N GLY A 36 22.88 3.05 2.64
CA GLY A 36 24.23 3.14 2.10
C GLY A 36 24.78 4.55 2.16
N GLY A 37 24.03 5.57 1.75
CA GLY A 37 24.40 6.98 1.86
C GLY A 37 24.68 7.39 3.31
N MET A 38 23.83 7.02 4.25
CA MET A 38 24.00 7.31 5.69
C MET A 38 25.32 6.75 6.25
N LEU A 39 25.76 5.59 5.81
CA LEU A 39 27.04 4.99 6.23
C LEU A 39 28.26 5.87 5.80
N TYR A 40 28.08 6.70 4.78
CA TYR A 40 29.07 7.68 4.32
C TYR A 40 28.79 9.10 4.82
N GLY A 41 27.85 9.27 5.77
CA GLY A 41 27.48 10.57 6.35
C GLY A 41 26.59 11.43 5.45
N VAL A 42 26.01 10.86 4.39
CA VAL A 42 25.10 11.54 3.44
C VAL A 42 23.66 11.17 3.80
N THR A 43 22.87 12.16 4.17
CA THR A 43 21.44 11.97 4.56
C THR A 43 20.44 12.27 3.44
N ASP A 44 20.89 12.96 2.40
CA ASP A 44 20.13 13.43 1.22
C ASP A 44 20.65 12.81 -0.08
N ILE A 45 20.89 11.51 -0.05
CA ILE A 45 21.53 10.76 -1.15
C ILE A 45 20.83 10.91 -2.51
N TRP A 46 19.58 11.33 -2.51
CA TRP A 46 18.80 11.61 -3.73
C TRP A 46 19.17 12.91 -4.43
N ASP A 47 19.94 13.81 -3.77
CA ASP A 47 20.36 15.07 -4.40
C ASP A 47 21.34 14.83 -5.54
N ALA A 48 21.10 15.50 -6.66
CA ALA A 48 21.88 15.33 -7.88
C ALA A 48 23.39 15.69 -7.71
N SER A 49 23.74 16.49 -6.72
CA SER A 49 25.14 16.86 -6.41
C SER A 49 25.99 15.63 -6.03
N HIS A 50 25.35 14.58 -5.49
CA HIS A 50 26.03 13.35 -5.09
C HIS A 50 26.42 12.45 -6.27
N ALA A 51 25.88 12.69 -7.47
CA ALA A 51 26.23 11.92 -8.67
C ALA A 51 27.72 12.07 -9.08
N THR A 52 28.38 13.16 -8.67
CA THR A 52 29.79 13.45 -8.98
C THR A 52 30.69 13.37 -7.75
N ALA A 53 30.18 12.91 -6.61
CA ALA A 53 30.93 12.75 -5.36
C ALA A 53 32.00 11.64 -5.48
N THR A 54 32.87 11.52 -4.47
CA THR A 54 33.92 10.50 -4.42
C THR A 54 33.45 9.20 -3.73
N GLY A 55 34.12 8.09 -4.04
CA GLY A 55 33.86 6.80 -3.41
C GLY A 55 32.58 6.12 -3.90
N LEU A 56 31.79 5.53 -3.00
CA LEU A 56 30.56 4.81 -3.31
C LEU A 56 29.30 5.68 -3.28
N ILE A 57 29.41 6.96 -2.96
CA ILE A 57 28.27 7.88 -2.91
C ILE A 57 27.53 7.96 -4.25
N PRO A 58 28.21 8.11 -5.42
CA PRO A 58 27.51 8.10 -6.72
C PRO A 58 26.76 6.82 -7.02
N PHE A 59 27.26 5.67 -6.55
CA PHE A 59 26.59 4.39 -6.70
C PHE A 59 25.26 4.39 -5.93
N PHE A 60 25.25 4.84 -4.66
CA PHE A 60 24.01 4.92 -3.89
C PHE A 60 23.05 5.98 -4.42
N ASN A 61 23.54 7.12 -4.90
CA ASN A 61 22.72 8.13 -5.59
C ASN A 61 22.03 7.53 -6.83
N THR A 62 22.80 6.81 -7.68
CA THR A 62 22.24 6.11 -8.84
C THR A 62 21.21 5.06 -8.42
N LEU A 63 21.49 4.29 -7.38
CA LEU A 63 20.59 3.24 -6.87
C LEU A 63 19.28 3.84 -6.34
N ASP A 64 19.30 5.00 -5.66
CA ASP A 64 18.09 5.71 -5.25
C ASP A 64 17.24 6.10 -6.46
N GLY A 65 17.87 6.65 -7.50
CA GLY A 65 17.19 6.97 -8.76
C GLY A 65 16.57 5.76 -9.45
N LEU A 66 17.26 4.61 -9.48
CA LEU A 66 16.72 3.35 -10.03
C LEU A 66 15.51 2.85 -9.22
N GLY A 67 15.54 2.96 -7.89
CA GLY A 67 14.38 2.68 -7.06
C GLY A 67 13.22 3.62 -7.34
N GLY A 68 13.51 4.89 -7.58
CA GLY A 68 12.53 5.91 -7.99
C GLY A 68 11.84 5.58 -9.31
N LEU A 69 12.55 4.97 -10.29
CA LEU A 69 11.93 4.51 -11.53
C LEU A 69 10.87 3.42 -11.27
N CYS A 70 11.13 2.49 -10.34
CA CYS A 70 10.15 1.47 -9.97
C CYS A 70 8.90 2.10 -9.34
N LEU A 71 9.06 3.09 -8.45
CA LEU A 71 7.93 3.84 -7.88
C LEU A 71 7.19 4.65 -8.93
N GLY A 72 7.89 5.25 -9.88
CA GLY A 72 7.29 5.99 -11.01
C GLY A 72 6.41 5.13 -11.91
N LEU A 73 6.65 3.80 -11.95
CA LEU A 73 5.79 2.85 -12.68
C LEU A 73 4.52 2.46 -11.91
N MET A 74 4.36 2.86 -10.66
CA MET A 74 3.24 2.47 -9.81
C MET A 74 1.88 2.80 -10.46
N LEU A 75 1.66 4.04 -10.88
CA LEU A 75 0.41 4.49 -11.49
C LEU A 75 0.19 3.90 -12.90
N PRO A 76 1.18 3.86 -13.80
CA PRO A 76 1.07 3.13 -15.07
C PRO A 76 0.69 1.66 -14.92
N VAL A 77 1.34 0.94 -13.99
CA VAL A 77 1.05 -0.47 -13.72
C VAL A 77 -0.38 -0.62 -13.16
N PHE A 78 -0.75 0.21 -12.20
CA PHE A 78 -2.11 0.21 -11.63
C PHE A 78 -3.18 0.35 -12.71
N SER A 79 -3.08 1.39 -13.54
CA SER A 79 -3.99 1.67 -14.64
C SER A 79 -3.97 0.57 -15.71
N GLY A 80 -2.78 0.10 -16.09
CA GLY A 80 -2.60 -0.96 -17.09
C GLY A 80 -3.28 -2.27 -16.69
N PHE A 81 -3.13 -2.69 -15.43
CA PHE A 81 -3.75 -3.94 -14.96
C PHE A 81 -5.23 -3.83 -14.61
N ILE A 82 -5.76 -2.62 -14.35
CA ILE A 82 -7.21 -2.39 -14.37
C ILE A 82 -7.75 -2.65 -15.78
N ALA A 83 -7.13 -2.03 -16.80
CA ALA A 83 -7.54 -2.19 -18.19
C ALA A 83 -7.42 -3.65 -18.66
N TYR A 84 -6.33 -4.32 -18.32
CA TYR A 84 -6.12 -5.76 -18.57
C TYR A 84 -7.23 -6.62 -17.96
N SER A 85 -7.61 -6.36 -16.72
CA SER A 85 -8.67 -7.11 -16.04
C SER A 85 -10.05 -6.97 -16.70
N ILE A 86 -10.26 -5.91 -17.51
CA ILE A 86 -11.52 -5.67 -18.23
C ILE A 86 -11.48 -6.26 -19.62
N SER A 87 -10.39 -6.09 -20.36
CA SER A 87 -10.33 -6.42 -21.80
C SER A 87 -9.01 -7.07 -22.24
N ASP A 88 -8.35 -7.77 -21.32
CA ASP A 88 -7.17 -8.60 -21.56
C ASP A 88 -5.97 -7.83 -22.20
N ARG A 89 -5.07 -8.57 -22.88
CA ARG A 89 -3.81 -8.05 -23.43
C ARG A 89 -3.96 -6.81 -24.33
N PRO A 90 -4.95 -6.70 -25.21
CA PRO A 90 -5.08 -5.53 -26.07
C PRO A 90 -5.26 -4.20 -25.32
N ALA A 91 -5.81 -4.25 -24.09
CA ALA A 91 -6.06 -3.06 -23.29
C ALA A 91 -4.84 -2.59 -22.48
N LEU A 92 -3.81 -3.44 -22.32
CA LEU A 92 -2.63 -3.11 -21.54
C LEU A 92 -1.98 -1.80 -21.96
N VAL A 93 -1.72 -1.65 -23.26
CA VAL A 93 -1.03 -0.44 -23.79
C VAL A 93 -1.81 0.81 -23.45
N ALA A 94 -3.13 0.79 -23.73
CA ALA A 94 -4.01 1.92 -23.44
C ALA A 94 -4.01 2.28 -21.94
N GLY A 95 -4.08 1.28 -21.06
CA GLY A 95 -4.05 1.47 -19.62
C GLY A 95 -2.71 1.98 -19.10
N PHE A 96 -1.58 1.39 -19.54
CA PHE A 96 -0.24 1.83 -19.11
C PHE A 96 0.06 3.25 -19.55
N VAL A 97 -0.14 3.57 -20.83
CA VAL A 97 0.15 4.91 -21.36
C VAL A 97 -0.82 5.95 -20.79
N GLY A 98 -2.09 5.57 -20.61
CA GLY A 98 -3.07 6.42 -19.95
C GLY A 98 -2.75 6.71 -18.48
N GLY A 99 -2.24 5.71 -17.73
CA GLY A 99 -1.75 5.89 -16.36
C GLY A 99 -0.50 6.77 -16.28
N MET A 100 0.38 6.68 -17.28
CA MET A 100 1.53 7.58 -17.39
C MET A 100 1.09 9.02 -17.69
N LEU A 101 0.11 9.19 -18.58
CA LEU A 101 -0.48 10.50 -18.86
C LEU A 101 -1.17 11.08 -17.63
N ALA A 102 -1.88 10.26 -16.83
CA ALA A 102 -2.50 10.69 -15.59
C ALA A 102 -1.46 11.28 -14.61
N ASN A 103 -0.28 10.66 -14.51
CA ASN A 103 0.83 11.20 -13.73
C ASN A 103 1.30 12.55 -14.27
N ASN A 104 1.51 12.67 -15.57
CA ASN A 104 1.97 13.91 -16.22
C ASN A 104 0.96 15.06 -16.12
N LEU A 105 -0.34 14.73 -16.08
CA LEU A 105 -1.43 15.72 -15.92
C LEU A 105 -1.67 16.13 -14.47
N GLY A 106 -0.93 15.58 -13.49
CA GLY A 106 -1.18 15.85 -12.07
C GLY A 106 -2.53 15.33 -11.55
N THR A 107 -3.17 14.41 -12.27
CA THR A 107 -4.45 13.80 -11.86
C THR A 107 -4.28 12.69 -10.83
N GLY A 108 -3.04 12.30 -10.56
CA GLY A 108 -2.61 11.36 -9.53
C GLY A 108 -3.26 9.99 -9.61
N PHE A 109 -3.41 9.36 -8.45
CA PHE A 109 -4.00 8.03 -8.32
C PHE A 109 -5.43 7.94 -8.85
N LEU A 110 -6.25 8.98 -8.62
CA LEU A 110 -7.64 9.02 -9.10
C LEU A 110 -7.70 9.07 -10.62
N GLY A 111 -6.82 9.84 -11.25
CA GLY A 111 -6.72 9.89 -12.70
C GLY A 111 -6.22 8.57 -13.29
N ALA A 112 -5.24 7.92 -12.67
CA ALA A 112 -4.77 6.59 -13.09
C ALA A 112 -5.86 5.52 -12.98
N LEU A 113 -6.67 5.56 -11.92
CA LEU A 113 -7.85 4.71 -11.76
C LEU A 113 -8.87 4.94 -12.88
N ALA A 114 -9.23 6.19 -13.12
CA ALA A 114 -10.15 6.56 -14.20
C ALA A 114 -9.61 6.12 -15.56
N SER A 115 -8.33 6.36 -15.83
CA SER A 115 -7.66 5.95 -17.07
C SER A 115 -7.73 4.44 -17.29
N GLY A 116 -7.45 3.63 -16.27
CA GLY A 116 -7.51 2.18 -16.38
C GLY A 116 -8.92 1.66 -16.72
N LEU A 117 -9.94 2.22 -16.07
CA LEU A 117 -11.33 1.87 -16.38
C LEU A 117 -11.72 2.32 -17.80
N ILE A 118 -11.42 3.56 -18.17
CA ILE A 118 -11.70 4.10 -19.50
C ILE A 118 -11.01 3.26 -20.58
N ALA A 119 -9.71 2.99 -20.44
CA ALA A 119 -8.95 2.18 -21.38
C ALA A 119 -9.55 0.78 -21.53
N GLY A 120 -9.85 0.12 -20.42
CA GLY A 120 -10.44 -1.21 -20.45
C GLY A 120 -11.79 -1.25 -21.15
N TYR A 121 -12.70 -0.34 -20.81
CA TYR A 121 -14.04 -0.31 -21.40
C TYR A 121 -14.04 0.17 -22.86
N ILE A 122 -13.16 1.10 -23.25
CA ILE A 122 -13.00 1.49 -24.67
C ILE A 122 -12.56 0.28 -25.50
N VAL A 123 -11.51 -0.43 -25.05
CA VAL A 123 -11.01 -1.60 -25.78
C VAL A 123 -12.06 -2.72 -25.80
N TYR A 124 -12.78 -2.94 -24.72
CA TYR A 124 -13.90 -3.87 -24.66
C TYR A 124 -14.98 -3.51 -25.69
N TRP A 125 -15.39 -2.24 -25.77
CA TRP A 125 -16.36 -1.77 -26.74
C TRP A 125 -15.86 -1.93 -28.19
N LEU A 126 -14.64 -1.56 -28.50
CA LEU A 126 -14.03 -1.73 -29.81
C LEU A 126 -13.98 -3.21 -30.22
N ALA A 127 -13.57 -4.10 -29.31
CA ALA A 127 -13.47 -5.53 -29.56
C ALA A 127 -14.83 -6.17 -29.91
N ASN A 128 -15.91 -5.70 -29.29
CA ASN A 128 -17.26 -6.20 -29.56
C ASN A 128 -17.93 -5.58 -30.78
N THR A 129 -17.43 -4.41 -31.22
CA THR A 129 -18.04 -3.65 -32.33
C THR A 129 -17.35 -3.95 -33.66
N ILE A 130 -16.01 -4.09 -33.67
CA ILE A 130 -15.25 -4.30 -34.90
C ILE A 130 -15.25 -5.77 -35.28
N ARG A 131 -15.88 -6.07 -36.40
CA ARG A 131 -15.93 -7.41 -37.00
C ARG A 131 -15.30 -7.38 -38.38
N LEU A 132 -14.15 -8.05 -38.54
CA LEU A 132 -13.49 -8.22 -39.82
C LEU A 132 -13.68 -9.66 -40.35
N PRO A 133 -13.56 -9.89 -41.68
CA PRO A 133 -13.50 -11.23 -42.26
C PRO A 133 -12.41 -12.08 -41.60
N GLU A 134 -12.56 -13.41 -41.58
CA GLU A 134 -11.61 -14.33 -40.93
C GLU A 134 -10.16 -14.12 -41.34
N SER A 135 -9.93 -13.82 -42.62
CA SER A 135 -8.60 -13.54 -43.20
C SER A 135 -7.87 -12.31 -42.61
N ALA A 136 -8.62 -11.38 -42.03
CA ALA A 136 -8.09 -10.14 -41.40
C ALA A 136 -8.36 -10.04 -39.89
N SER A 137 -8.97 -11.05 -39.31
CA SER A 137 -9.41 -11.04 -37.89
C SER A 137 -8.25 -10.87 -36.88
N SER A 138 -7.04 -11.37 -37.24
CA SER A 138 -5.84 -11.26 -36.42
C SER A 138 -5.31 -9.80 -36.27
N ILE A 139 -5.68 -8.91 -37.19
CA ILE A 139 -5.29 -7.49 -37.16
C ILE A 139 -6.02 -6.77 -36.01
N VAL A 140 -7.22 -7.21 -35.64
CA VAL A 140 -8.02 -6.54 -34.60
C VAL A 140 -7.29 -6.51 -33.25
N PRO A 141 -6.91 -7.64 -32.61
CA PRO A 141 -6.30 -7.63 -31.30
C PRO A 141 -4.85 -7.12 -31.29
N VAL A 142 -4.13 -7.20 -32.42
CA VAL A 142 -2.70 -6.87 -32.47
C VAL A 142 -2.47 -5.41 -32.87
N PHE A 143 -3.34 -4.84 -33.69
CA PHE A 143 -3.15 -3.49 -34.23
C PHE A 143 -4.31 -2.55 -33.87
N ILE A 144 -5.55 -2.91 -34.23
CA ILE A 144 -6.68 -1.98 -34.11
C ILE A 144 -6.97 -1.65 -32.65
N LEU A 145 -7.12 -2.66 -31.80
CA LEU A 145 -7.46 -2.44 -30.40
C LEU A 145 -6.38 -1.68 -29.62
N PRO A 146 -5.08 -2.02 -29.73
CA PRO A 146 -4.03 -1.25 -29.05
C PRO A 146 -3.93 0.18 -29.57
N VAL A 147 -3.98 0.41 -30.88
CA VAL A 147 -3.79 1.75 -31.45
C VAL A 147 -4.98 2.65 -31.14
N PHE A 148 -6.18 2.25 -31.53
CA PHE A 148 -7.38 3.07 -31.32
C PHE A 148 -7.82 3.11 -29.87
N GLY A 149 -7.64 2.02 -29.12
CA GLY A 149 -7.87 1.99 -27.67
C GLY A 149 -6.99 3.00 -26.94
N THR A 150 -5.70 3.04 -27.27
CA THR A 150 -4.77 4.02 -26.70
C THR A 150 -5.11 5.44 -27.14
N LEU A 151 -5.34 5.67 -28.44
CA LEU A 151 -5.66 7.00 -28.96
C LEU A 151 -6.90 7.59 -28.27
N PHE A 152 -8.00 6.84 -28.20
CA PHE A 152 -9.22 7.34 -27.57
C PHE A 152 -9.06 7.54 -26.06
N THR A 153 -8.35 6.64 -25.38
CA THR A 153 -8.04 6.82 -23.95
C THR A 153 -7.26 8.10 -23.73
N LEU A 154 -6.21 8.35 -24.49
CA LEU A 154 -5.38 9.55 -24.34
C LEU A 154 -6.17 10.83 -24.64
N LEU A 155 -7.00 10.84 -25.69
CA LEU A 155 -7.83 12.00 -26.02
C LEU A 155 -8.84 12.30 -24.90
N ILE A 156 -9.50 11.29 -24.36
CA ILE A 156 -10.45 11.46 -23.26
C ILE A 156 -9.71 11.93 -21.99
N MET A 157 -8.58 11.32 -21.67
CA MET A 157 -7.78 11.74 -20.51
C MET A 157 -7.29 13.18 -20.65
N GLN A 158 -6.78 13.56 -21.83
CA GLN A 158 -6.20 14.89 -22.05
C GLN A 158 -7.26 16.00 -22.04
N TYR A 159 -8.39 15.80 -22.72
CA TYR A 159 -9.34 16.88 -23.01
C TYR A 159 -10.63 16.84 -22.19
N VAL A 160 -10.98 15.70 -21.60
CA VAL A 160 -12.23 15.53 -20.86
C VAL A 160 -11.99 15.32 -19.36
N ILE A 161 -11.08 14.40 -19.04
CA ILE A 161 -10.86 13.95 -17.66
C ILE A 161 -9.77 14.77 -16.97
N GLY A 162 -8.71 15.18 -17.68
CA GLY A 162 -7.51 15.79 -17.10
C GLY A 162 -7.84 16.97 -16.16
N GLY A 163 -8.49 18.01 -16.66
CA GLY A 163 -8.77 19.21 -15.86
C GLY A 163 -9.63 18.95 -14.63
N PRO A 164 -10.79 18.28 -14.75
CA PRO A 164 -11.62 17.95 -13.58
C PRO A 164 -10.92 17.08 -12.54
N PHE A 165 -10.12 16.09 -12.97
CA PHE A 165 -9.42 15.21 -12.04
C PHE A 165 -8.17 15.85 -11.44
N GLU A 166 -7.47 16.72 -12.16
CA GLU A 166 -6.40 17.57 -11.62
C GLU A 166 -6.95 18.48 -10.50
N ALA A 167 -8.08 19.16 -10.74
CA ALA A 167 -8.72 20.00 -9.74
C ALA A 167 -9.16 19.18 -8.51
N LEU A 168 -9.73 17.99 -8.72
CA LEU A 168 -10.12 17.08 -7.65
C LEU A 168 -8.90 16.60 -6.85
N ASN A 169 -7.84 16.20 -7.53
CA ASN A 169 -6.58 15.73 -6.91
C ASN A 169 -5.94 16.86 -6.10
N THR A 170 -5.82 18.06 -6.67
CA THR A 170 -5.30 19.24 -5.98
C THR A 170 -6.14 19.60 -4.76
N GLY A 171 -7.47 19.56 -4.89
CA GLY A 171 -8.38 19.78 -3.76
C GLY A 171 -8.20 18.74 -2.66
N LEU A 172 -8.01 17.46 -3.01
CA LEU A 172 -7.73 16.39 -2.06
C LEU A 172 -6.37 16.58 -1.37
N ILE A 173 -5.32 16.94 -2.12
CA ILE A 173 -3.99 17.24 -1.58
C ILE A 173 -4.07 18.40 -0.59
N ASN A 174 -4.71 19.49 -0.95
CA ASN A 174 -4.84 20.67 -0.07
C ASN A 174 -5.61 20.31 1.21
N TRP A 175 -6.74 19.61 1.09
CA TRP A 175 -7.51 19.14 2.24
C TRP A 175 -6.71 18.21 3.15
N MET A 176 -5.96 17.26 2.58
CA MET A 176 -5.11 16.34 3.34
C MET A 176 -3.94 17.06 3.99
N THR A 177 -3.36 18.08 3.33
CA THR A 177 -2.30 18.90 3.90
C THR A 177 -2.80 19.70 5.11
N GLU A 178 -3.99 20.27 5.01
CA GLU A 178 -4.65 20.92 6.16
C GLU A 178 -4.92 19.93 7.29
N MET A 179 -5.41 18.73 6.95
CA MET A 179 -5.64 17.64 7.90
C MET A 179 -4.36 17.08 8.51
N SER A 180 -3.20 17.29 7.90
CA SER A 180 -1.90 16.78 8.37
C SER A 180 -1.31 17.58 9.54
N SER A 181 -2.02 18.58 10.05
CA SER A 181 -1.59 19.43 11.18
C SER A 181 -2.55 19.35 12.37
N GLY A 182 -2.00 19.49 13.55
CA GLY A 182 -2.78 19.61 14.79
C GLY A 182 -3.62 18.37 15.14
N SER A 183 -4.83 18.59 15.65
CA SER A 183 -5.76 17.53 16.10
C SER A 183 -6.27 16.65 14.96
N SER A 184 -6.33 17.15 13.75
CA SER A 184 -6.81 16.42 12.57
C SER A 184 -5.84 15.30 12.18
N ALA A 185 -4.53 15.52 12.31
CA ALA A 185 -3.51 14.50 12.08
C ALA A 185 -3.67 13.31 13.04
N LEU A 186 -3.99 13.59 14.31
CA LEU A 186 -4.28 12.57 15.31
C LEU A 186 -5.50 11.73 14.90
N VAL A 187 -6.59 12.37 14.49
CA VAL A 187 -7.82 11.68 14.08
C VAL A 187 -7.56 10.79 12.88
N LEU A 188 -6.85 11.30 11.86
CA LEU A 188 -6.50 10.52 10.68
C LEU A 188 -5.63 9.30 11.03
N ALA A 189 -4.64 9.48 11.90
CA ALA A 189 -3.78 8.37 12.35
C ALA A 189 -4.56 7.31 13.14
N LEU A 190 -5.49 7.73 14.00
CA LEU A 190 -6.37 6.82 14.75
C LEU A 190 -7.26 6.02 13.81
N VAL A 191 -7.88 6.67 12.81
CA VAL A 191 -8.78 6.02 11.85
C VAL A 191 -8.01 5.04 10.96
N VAL A 192 -6.91 5.48 10.35
CA VAL A 192 -6.08 4.61 9.50
C VAL A 192 -5.54 3.42 10.30
N GLY A 193 -5.01 3.66 11.50
CA GLY A 193 -4.52 2.60 12.38
C GLY A 193 -5.62 1.59 12.73
N ALA A 194 -6.81 2.05 13.12
CA ALA A 194 -7.94 1.18 13.43
C ALA A 194 -8.38 0.35 12.21
N MET A 195 -8.44 0.94 11.01
CA MET A 195 -8.78 0.22 9.77
C MET A 195 -7.78 -0.90 9.47
N VAL A 196 -6.48 -0.62 9.65
CA VAL A 196 -5.44 -1.63 9.44
C VAL A 196 -5.55 -2.79 10.43
N GLY A 197 -5.88 -2.52 11.69
CA GLY A 197 -6.06 -3.52 12.73
C GLY A 197 -7.38 -4.31 12.65
N ALA A 198 -8.34 -3.91 11.81
CA ALA A 198 -9.69 -4.47 11.81
C ALA A 198 -9.75 -5.90 11.25
N ASP A 199 -9.05 -6.19 10.17
CA ASP A 199 -9.13 -7.45 9.43
C ASP A 199 -7.79 -8.02 8.93
N LEU A 200 -6.66 -7.50 9.40
CA LEU A 200 -5.31 -8.07 9.31
C LEU A 200 -4.91 -8.56 7.90
N GLY A 201 -5.02 -7.71 6.90
CA GLY A 201 -4.77 -8.04 5.48
C GLY A 201 -6.04 -8.25 4.68
N GLY A 202 -7.21 -8.13 5.30
CA GLY A 202 -8.51 -8.18 4.65
C GLY A 202 -8.89 -6.91 3.87
N PRO A 203 -10.16 -6.79 3.43
CA PRO A 203 -10.61 -5.67 2.60
C PRO A 203 -10.46 -4.29 3.23
N ILE A 204 -10.68 -4.16 4.56
CA ILE A 204 -10.59 -2.88 5.27
C ILE A 204 -9.14 -2.44 5.38
N ASN A 205 -8.26 -3.36 5.80
CA ASN A 205 -6.82 -3.15 5.84
C ASN A 205 -6.29 -2.73 4.47
N LYS A 206 -6.62 -3.50 3.41
CA LYS A 206 -6.19 -3.20 2.04
C LYS A 206 -6.67 -1.83 1.57
N ALA A 207 -7.90 -1.43 1.88
CA ALA A 207 -8.41 -0.11 1.54
C ALA A 207 -7.58 0.99 2.20
N ALA A 208 -7.27 0.86 3.50
CA ALA A 208 -6.45 1.83 4.22
C ALA A 208 -5.01 1.90 3.67
N VAL A 209 -4.36 0.74 3.51
CA VAL A 209 -2.96 0.67 3.06
C VAL A 209 -2.82 1.16 1.62
N VAL A 210 -3.70 0.75 0.71
CA VAL A 210 -3.66 1.17 -0.70
C VAL A 210 -3.91 2.67 -0.84
N THR A 211 -4.88 3.22 -0.09
CA THR A 211 -5.10 4.66 -0.06
C THR A 211 -3.88 5.41 0.49
N ALA A 212 -3.29 4.91 1.57
CA ALA A 212 -2.09 5.49 2.14
C ALA A 212 -0.90 5.47 1.14
N MET A 213 -0.71 4.36 0.43
CA MET A 213 0.33 4.23 -0.61
C MET A 213 0.06 5.17 -1.80
N ALA A 214 -1.20 5.31 -2.22
CA ALA A 214 -1.57 6.26 -3.27
C ALA A 214 -1.21 7.70 -2.89
N LEU A 215 -1.42 8.08 -1.64
CA LEU A 215 -1.10 9.41 -1.12
C LEU A 215 0.42 9.67 -1.05
N VAL A 216 1.24 8.64 -0.95
CA VAL A 216 2.71 8.78 -1.04
C VAL A 216 3.13 9.35 -2.39
N SER A 217 2.48 8.95 -3.49
CA SER A 217 2.77 9.51 -4.83
C SER A 217 2.44 10.99 -4.95
N GLU A 218 1.58 11.50 -4.06
CA GLU A 218 1.20 12.91 -3.97
C GLU A 218 2.04 13.70 -2.93
N GLY A 219 3.05 13.08 -2.34
CA GLY A 219 3.87 13.69 -1.28
C GLY A 219 3.19 13.77 0.09
N LEU A 220 2.08 13.05 0.30
CA LEU A 220 1.31 13.04 1.54
C LEU A 220 1.63 11.78 2.36
N PHE A 221 2.50 11.90 3.34
CA PHE A 221 3.10 10.76 4.04
C PHE A 221 2.40 10.37 5.35
N LEU A 222 1.50 11.20 5.88
CA LEU A 222 0.90 10.97 7.20
C LEU A 222 0.10 9.66 7.25
N ALA A 223 -0.78 9.43 6.28
CA ALA A 223 -1.56 8.20 6.20
C ALA A 223 -0.67 6.97 6.01
N ASN A 224 0.40 7.09 5.21
CA ASN A 224 1.39 6.03 5.04
C ASN A 224 2.12 5.74 6.36
N THR A 225 2.57 6.76 7.08
CA THR A 225 3.21 6.60 8.39
C THR A 225 2.31 5.82 9.35
N ALA A 226 1.04 6.22 9.45
CA ALA A 226 0.05 5.56 10.30
C ALA A 226 -0.20 4.10 9.88
N ALA A 227 -0.37 3.84 8.58
CA ALA A 227 -0.62 2.50 8.06
C ALA A 227 0.57 1.57 8.26
N GLN A 228 1.80 2.02 7.95
CA GLN A 228 3.00 1.19 8.06
C GLN A 228 3.35 0.86 9.52
N VAL A 229 3.09 1.75 10.48
CA VAL A 229 3.17 1.46 11.92
C VAL A 229 2.16 0.37 12.29
N ALA A 230 0.91 0.51 11.84
CA ALA A 230 -0.19 -0.34 12.25
C ALA A 230 -0.07 -1.78 11.73
N ILE A 231 0.50 -2.00 10.52
CA ILE A 231 0.62 -3.32 9.88
C ILE A 231 1.29 -4.35 10.80
N ILE A 232 2.33 -3.95 11.52
CA ILE A 232 3.18 -4.87 12.29
C ILE A 232 2.77 -4.98 13.77
N ILE A 233 1.91 -4.10 14.25
CA ILE A 233 1.51 -4.06 15.66
C ILE A 233 0.85 -5.36 16.14
N PRO A 234 -0.17 -5.92 15.46
CA PRO A 234 -0.82 -7.14 15.95
C PRO A 234 0.12 -8.33 15.99
N THR A 235 0.93 -8.52 14.95
CA THR A 235 1.87 -9.64 14.86
C THR A 235 2.95 -9.59 15.94
N LEU A 236 3.53 -8.43 16.18
CA LEU A 236 4.46 -8.26 17.30
C LEU A 236 3.76 -8.43 18.64
N GLY A 237 2.55 -7.90 18.78
CA GLY A 237 1.77 -7.99 20.02
C GLY A 237 1.47 -9.43 20.43
N TYR A 238 0.97 -10.27 19.51
CA TYR A 238 0.74 -11.69 19.81
C TYR A 238 2.04 -12.45 20.01
N GLY A 239 3.09 -12.15 19.23
CA GLY A 239 4.41 -12.70 19.46
C GLY A 239 4.91 -12.43 20.89
N ILE A 240 4.80 -11.18 21.35
CA ILE A 240 5.15 -10.79 22.75
C ILE A 240 4.25 -11.51 23.75
N ALA A 241 2.93 -11.57 23.53
CA ALA A 241 1.97 -12.20 24.44
C ALA A 241 2.32 -13.67 24.68
N THR A 242 2.63 -14.42 23.63
CA THR A 242 3.00 -15.85 23.73
C THR A 242 4.33 -16.08 24.45
N LEU A 243 5.26 -15.14 24.34
CA LEU A 243 6.54 -15.21 25.07
C LEU A 243 6.37 -14.88 26.57
N VAL A 244 5.53 -13.89 26.90
CA VAL A 244 5.34 -13.40 28.26
C VAL A 244 4.44 -14.34 29.07
N LYS A 245 3.33 -14.82 28.52
CA LYS A 245 2.33 -15.62 29.23
C LYS A 245 2.11 -16.98 28.55
N LYS A 246 3.15 -17.81 28.49
CA LYS A 246 3.14 -19.13 27.85
C LYS A 246 1.98 -20.04 28.26
N THR A 247 1.56 -19.95 29.52
CA THR A 247 0.51 -20.82 30.08
C THR A 247 -0.89 -20.52 29.58
N LYS A 248 -1.07 -19.40 28.85
CA LYS A 248 -2.37 -18.99 28.29
C LYS A 248 -2.59 -19.49 26.87
N PHE A 249 -1.55 -19.94 26.21
CA PHE A 249 -1.56 -20.32 24.81
C PHE A 249 -1.20 -21.81 24.66
N SER A 250 -1.93 -22.54 23.80
CA SER A 250 -1.59 -23.90 23.41
C SER A 250 -0.18 -23.99 22.81
N GLU A 251 0.36 -25.18 22.67
CA GLU A 251 1.70 -25.37 22.10
C GLU A 251 1.75 -24.88 20.65
N GLU A 252 0.73 -25.17 19.85
CA GLU A 252 0.58 -24.73 18.46
C GLU A 252 0.58 -23.19 18.36
N LEU A 253 -0.17 -22.51 19.23
CA LEU A 253 -0.22 -21.05 19.24
C LEU A 253 1.07 -20.41 19.77
N ARG A 254 1.83 -21.10 20.63
CA ARG A 254 3.17 -20.61 21.02
C ARG A 254 4.16 -20.66 19.86
N GLU A 255 4.13 -21.72 19.05
CA GLU A 255 4.94 -21.80 17.83
C GLU A 255 4.46 -20.77 16.78
N ALA A 256 3.14 -20.65 16.57
CA ALA A 256 2.59 -19.60 15.73
C ALA A 256 2.98 -18.19 16.22
N GLY A 257 3.11 -17.98 17.54
CA GLY A 257 3.56 -16.73 18.13
C GLY A 257 5.00 -16.35 17.78
N LYS A 258 5.89 -17.33 17.74
CA LYS A 258 7.27 -17.11 17.29
C LYS A 258 7.30 -16.70 15.80
N ALA A 259 6.53 -17.42 14.98
CA ALA A 259 6.39 -17.08 13.55
C ALA A 259 5.75 -15.69 13.37
N SER A 260 4.69 -15.36 14.12
CA SER A 260 4.04 -14.06 14.12
C SER A 260 5.02 -12.94 14.47
N PHE A 261 5.86 -13.11 15.49
CA PHE A 261 6.88 -12.12 15.86
C PHE A 261 7.85 -11.83 14.71
N ILE A 262 8.34 -12.89 14.05
CA ILE A 262 9.24 -12.75 12.88
C ILE A 262 8.50 -12.07 11.71
N MET A 263 7.26 -12.48 11.44
CA MET A 263 6.43 -11.86 10.38
C MET A 263 6.20 -10.37 10.67
N GLY A 264 5.99 -9.99 11.93
CA GLY A 264 5.91 -8.59 12.33
C GLY A 264 7.18 -7.80 12.01
N LEU A 265 8.36 -8.35 12.30
CA LEU A 265 9.63 -7.71 11.96
C LEU A 265 9.84 -7.58 10.43
N VAL A 266 9.31 -8.49 9.64
CA VAL A 266 9.34 -8.44 8.18
C VAL A 266 8.30 -7.46 7.60
N GLY A 267 7.24 -7.14 8.36
CA GLY A 267 6.19 -6.20 7.90
C GLY A 267 4.93 -6.89 7.38
N ILE A 268 4.58 -8.06 7.93
CA ILE A 268 3.45 -8.88 7.51
C ILE A 268 2.43 -8.95 8.65
N SER A 269 1.18 -8.58 8.39
CA SER A 269 0.09 -8.55 9.38
C SER A 269 -0.62 -9.88 9.60
N GLU A 270 -0.59 -10.76 8.61
CA GLU A 270 -1.34 -12.03 8.57
C GLU A 270 -0.92 -13.02 9.66
N GLY A 271 0.28 -12.88 10.21
CA GLY A 271 0.74 -13.68 11.35
C GLY A 271 -0.11 -13.56 12.63
N ALA A 272 -0.93 -12.51 12.72
CA ALA A 272 -1.87 -12.29 13.83
C ALA A 272 -3.22 -12.99 13.63
N ILE A 273 -3.52 -13.50 12.43
CA ILE A 273 -4.83 -14.09 12.09
C ILE A 273 -5.19 -15.26 13.02
N PRO A 274 -4.31 -16.26 13.27
CA PRO A 274 -4.67 -17.40 14.11
C PRO A 274 -5.16 -16.99 15.50
N PHE A 275 -4.53 -15.99 16.10
CA PHE A 275 -4.88 -15.49 17.42
C PHE A 275 -6.21 -14.71 17.42
N THR A 276 -6.45 -13.95 16.37
CA THR A 276 -7.66 -13.15 16.23
C THR A 276 -8.87 -14.04 15.99
N LEU A 277 -8.74 -15.16 15.26
CA LEU A 277 -9.83 -16.08 14.97
C LEU A 277 -10.27 -16.92 16.19
N VAL A 278 -9.42 -17.16 17.16
CA VAL A 278 -9.81 -17.86 18.41
C VAL A 278 -10.81 -17.06 19.24
N ASP A 279 -10.69 -15.72 19.25
CA ASP A 279 -11.64 -14.86 19.98
C ASP A 279 -11.86 -13.53 19.21
N PRO A 280 -12.53 -13.57 18.07
CA PRO A 280 -12.63 -12.40 17.18
C PRO A 280 -13.36 -11.23 17.83
N VAL A 281 -14.37 -11.51 18.67
CA VAL A 281 -15.17 -10.47 19.33
C VAL A 281 -14.33 -9.57 20.24
N ARG A 282 -13.29 -10.12 20.90
CA ARG A 282 -12.41 -9.35 21.77
C ARG A 282 -11.14 -8.93 21.04
N MET A 283 -10.58 -9.80 20.21
CA MET A 283 -9.28 -9.54 19.59
C MET A 283 -9.32 -8.53 18.46
N ILE A 284 -10.41 -8.46 17.67
CA ILE A 284 -10.55 -7.41 16.64
C ILE A 284 -10.53 -6.00 17.27
N PRO A 285 -11.36 -5.68 18.30
CA PRO A 285 -11.25 -4.39 18.97
C PRO A 285 -9.88 -4.12 19.59
N VAL A 286 -9.24 -5.13 20.17
CA VAL A 286 -7.89 -5.01 20.75
C VAL A 286 -6.87 -4.64 19.66
N ASN A 287 -6.90 -5.32 18.52
CA ASN A 287 -6.04 -5.01 17.36
C ASN A 287 -6.29 -3.58 16.86
N MET A 288 -7.57 -3.20 16.69
CA MET A 288 -7.93 -1.85 16.24
C MET A 288 -7.41 -0.78 17.20
N ILE A 289 -7.58 -0.96 18.50
CA ILE A 289 -7.11 0.01 19.51
C ILE A 289 -5.58 0.07 19.53
N GLY A 290 -4.91 -1.08 19.56
CA GLY A 290 -3.45 -1.12 19.53
C GLY A 290 -2.86 -0.44 18.30
N CYS A 291 -3.40 -0.76 17.13
CA CYS A 291 -3.00 -0.15 15.86
C CYS A 291 -3.27 1.37 15.82
N ALA A 292 -4.46 1.80 16.28
CA ALA A 292 -4.83 3.21 16.34
C ALA A 292 -3.90 4.01 17.26
N VAL A 293 -3.70 3.53 18.49
CA VAL A 293 -2.86 4.22 19.47
C VAL A 293 -1.39 4.23 19.06
N GLY A 294 -0.88 3.12 18.52
CA GLY A 294 0.49 3.05 18.02
C GLY A 294 0.73 4.00 16.84
N ALA A 295 -0.17 4.01 15.86
CA ALA A 295 -0.12 4.94 14.72
C ALA A 295 -0.20 6.41 15.19
N ALA A 296 -1.15 6.72 16.08
CA ALA A 296 -1.30 8.05 16.65
C ALA A 296 -0.05 8.49 17.41
N THR A 297 0.58 7.60 18.19
CA THR A 297 1.83 7.90 18.90
C THR A 297 2.95 8.27 17.95
N ALA A 298 3.19 7.50 16.90
CA ALA A 298 4.23 7.77 15.94
C ALA A 298 4.01 9.11 15.20
N VAL A 299 2.77 9.32 14.71
CA VAL A 299 2.41 10.52 13.94
C VAL A 299 2.47 11.78 14.80
N THR A 300 1.91 11.77 16.01
CA THR A 300 1.88 12.95 16.89
C THR A 300 3.27 13.35 17.38
N LEU A 301 4.19 12.40 17.52
CA LEU A 301 5.60 12.67 17.84
C LEU A 301 6.43 13.07 16.61
N GLY A 302 5.79 13.13 15.45
CA GLY A 302 6.36 13.66 14.21
C GLY A 302 7.22 12.69 13.44
N ALA A 303 6.97 11.38 13.52
CA ALA A 303 7.53 10.42 12.58
C ALA A 303 6.95 10.64 11.18
N VAL A 304 7.80 10.53 10.15
CA VAL A 304 7.37 10.63 8.74
C VAL A 304 7.98 9.48 7.96
N ASN A 305 7.14 8.56 7.51
CA ASN A 305 7.54 7.46 6.65
C ASN A 305 7.20 7.79 5.19
N GLN A 306 8.22 8.18 4.44
CA GLN A 306 8.11 8.57 3.03
C GLN A 306 8.07 7.36 2.09
N ILE A 307 8.30 6.15 2.60
CA ILE A 307 8.41 4.94 1.80
C ILE A 307 7.39 3.93 2.32
N PRO A 308 6.62 3.25 1.47
CA PRO A 308 5.59 2.30 1.90
C PRO A 308 6.21 0.95 2.36
N ILE A 309 7.04 1.02 3.40
CA ILE A 309 7.70 -0.13 4.03
C ILE A 309 7.35 -0.14 5.52
N SER A 310 6.85 -1.29 6.01
CA SER A 310 6.54 -1.50 7.42
C SER A 310 7.64 -2.24 8.17
N GLY A 311 8.34 -3.18 7.53
CA GLY A 311 9.33 -4.04 8.17
C GLY A 311 10.54 -3.31 8.77
N MET A 312 11.25 -3.98 9.70
CA MET A 312 12.37 -3.40 10.45
C MET A 312 13.51 -2.91 9.56
N TYR A 313 13.66 -3.47 8.38
CA TYR A 313 14.66 -3.06 7.39
C TYR A 313 14.40 -1.65 6.83
N GLY A 314 13.16 -1.13 6.97
CA GLY A 314 12.80 0.22 6.58
C GLY A 314 12.78 1.23 7.73
N TRP A 315 12.89 0.81 9.00
CA TRP A 315 12.71 1.71 10.14
C TRP A 315 13.73 2.86 10.17
N LEU A 316 14.99 2.58 9.86
CA LEU A 316 16.04 3.60 9.84
C LEU A 316 15.84 4.67 8.75
N LEU A 317 14.96 4.42 7.78
CA LEU A 317 14.64 5.34 6.68
C LEU A 317 13.52 6.31 7.03
N VAL A 318 12.86 6.08 8.16
CA VAL A 318 11.78 6.93 8.65
C VAL A 318 12.37 8.16 9.34
N GLU A 319 11.88 9.33 9.00
CA GLU A 319 12.24 10.54 9.74
C GLU A 319 11.77 10.38 11.20
N LYS A 320 12.68 10.70 12.13
CA LYS A 320 12.49 10.43 13.56
C LYS A 320 12.15 8.95 13.85
N TRP A 321 12.86 8.04 13.23
CA TRP A 321 12.66 6.58 13.40
C TRP A 321 12.53 6.12 14.87
N PRO A 322 13.18 6.70 15.89
CA PRO A 322 13.01 6.25 17.27
C PRO A 322 11.56 6.40 17.77
N VAL A 323 10.86 7.49 17.40
CA VAL A 323 9.46 7.67 17.80
C VAL A 323 8.50 6.84 16.94
N TYR A 324 8.90 6.52 15.70
CA TYR A 324 8.18 5.54 14.87
C TYR A 324 8.18 4.17 15.53
N VAL A 325 9.35 3.69 15.95
CA VAL A 325 9.54 2.41 16.65
C VAL A 325 8.83 2.43 18.01
N LEU A 326 8.87 3.57 18.74
CA LEU A 326 8.11 3.73 19.97
C LEU A 326 6.61 3.52 19.74
N GLY A 327 6.04 4.12 18.67
CA GLY A 327 4.63 3.92 18.31
C GLY A 327 4.29 2.46 18.06
N ILE A 328 5.16 1.73 17.34
CA ILE A 328 5.01 0.30 17.09
C ILE A 328 4.94 -0.47 18.42
N PHE A 329 5.90 -0.28 19.30
CA PHE A 329 5.94 -1.02 20.58
C PHE A 329 4.81 -0.63 21.52
N VAL A 330 4.41 0.65 21.58
CA VAL A 330 3.22 1.08 22.35
C VAL A 330 1.98 0.32 21.89
N GLY A 331 1.73 0.27 20.58
CA GLY A 331 0.61 -0.50 20.03
C GLY A 331 0.73 -2.00 20.26
N ALA A 332 1.92 -2.57 20.06
CA ALA A 332 2.16 -4.00 20.27
C ALA A 332 1.97 -4.42 21.75
N PHE A 333 2.37 -3.60 22.69
CA PHE A 333 2.12 -3.86 24.12
C PHE A 333 0.64 -3.79 24.46
N ILE A 334 -0.14 -2.90 23.83
CA ILE A 334 -1.61 -2.86 24.01
C ILE A 334 -2.23 -4.16 23.48
N VAL A 335 -1.83 -4.63 22.31
CA VAL A 335 -2.31 -5.91 21.76
C VAL A 335 -1.88 -7.08 22.64
N ALA A 336 -0.63 -7.12 23.09
CA ALA A 336 -0.14 -8.16 23.97
C ALA A 336 -0.91 -8.19 25.30
N ALA A 337 -1.12 -7.04 25.92
CA ALA A 337 -1.90 -6.93 27.15
C ALA A 337 -3.36 -7.35 26.93
N GLY A 338 -3.99 -6.91 25.84
CA GLY A 338 -5.33 -7.32 25.45
C GLY A 338 -5.45 -8.83 25.29
N ALA A 339 -4.51 -9.46 24.58
CA ALA A 339 -4.48 -10.91 24.41
C ALA A 339 -4.30 -11.65 25.74
N ILE A 340 -3.47 -11.15 26.64
CA ILE A 340 -3.19 -11.77 27.95
C ILE A 340 -4.37 -11.60 28.92
N PHE A 341 -4.99 -10.44 28.98
CA PHE A 341 -5.96 -10.12 30.03
C PHE A 341 -7.42 -10.25 29.55
N LEU A 342 -7.74 -9.95 28.32
CA LEU A 342 -9.10 -9.95 27.78
C LEU A 342 -9.43 -11.20 26.97
N GLY A 343 -8.46 -11.78 26.24
CA GLY A 343 -8.67 -12.98 25.43
C GLY A 343 -9.09 -14.18 26.27
N LYS A 344 -9.86 -15.10 25.70
CA LYS A 344 -10.12 -16.41 26.29
C LYS A 344 -8.82 -17.19 26.48
N ASN A 345 -8.85 -18.32 27.16
CA ASN A 345 -7.75 -19.26 27.08
C ASN A 345 -7.68 -19.77 25.64
N PHE A 346 -6.50 -19.68 25.08
CA PHE A 346 -6.25 -20.09 23.70
C PHE A 346 -5.90 -21.58 23.70
N ASP A 347 -6.93 -22.46 23.86
CA ASP A 347 -6.78 -23.91 23.87
C ASP A 347 -6.90 -24.48 22.43
N SER A 348 -6.32 -25.67 22.19
CA SER A 348 -6.25 -26.31 20.89
C SER A 348 -7.63 -26.66 20.30
N ASP A 349 -8.62 -26.93 21.15
CA ASP A 349 -9.97 -27.34 20.73
C ASP A 349 -10.75 -26.22 20.00
N ASP A 350 -10.37 -24.96 20.21
CA ASP A 350 -10.98 -23.80 19.53
C ASP A 350 -10.50 -23.63 18.08
N ILE A 351 -9.35 -24.19 17.70
CA ILE A 351 -8.78 -24.06 16.34
C ILE A 351 -9.45 -25.02 15.36
N GLU A 352 -9.78 -26.24 15.78
CA GLU A 352 -10.45 -27.23 14.92
C GLU A 352 -11.89 -26.85 14.55
N SER A 353 -12.52 -25.93 15.32
CA SER A 353 -13.88 -25.45 15.02
C SER A 353 -13.92 -24.34 13.96
N VAL A 354 -12.79 -23.79 13.51
CA VAL A 354 -12.68 -22.63 12.60
C VAL A 354 -12.01 -23.00 11.26
N ALA A 355 -11.39 -24.19 11.15
CA ALA A 355 -10.81 -24.74 9.93
C ALA A 355 -11.87 -25.52 9.12
#